data_4f54c6599cc160f72320a0eb1ae7257d
#
_entry.id   4f54c6599cc160f72320a0eb1ae7257d
#
_cell.length_a   1.000
_cell.length_b   1.000
_cell.length_c   1.000
_cell.angle_alpha   90.00
_cell.angle_beta   90.00
_cell.angle_gamma   90.00
#
_symmetry.space_group_name_H-M   'P 1'
#
loop_
_entity.id
_entity.type
_entity.pdbx_description
1 polymer ?
#
loop_
_entity_poly.entity_id
_entity_poly.type
_entity_poly.pdbx_seq_one_letter_code
_entity_poly.pdbx_strand_id
1 'polypeptide(L)'
;MTKAGISFDEMKEDMLKDEEFRIEYEKLKPRYEAIEQIIRARKEQNMTQSELAKRVGTQKSNISRLESGNYNPSLDFLAKVAESLGKNLSVTLN
;
A
#
# COMPACT_ATOMS: atom_id res chain seq x y z
N MET A 1 0.32 -17.88 3.60
CA MET A 1 0.13 -17.67 2.17
C MET A 1 -0.92 -16.60 1.91
N THR A 2 -0.62 -15.69 1.04
CA THR A 2 -1.52 -14.58 0.74
C THR A 2 -2.57 -15.01 -0.28
N LYS A 3 -3.84 -14.77 0.00
CA LYS A 3 -4.91 -15.03 -0.97
C LYS A 3 -4.96 -13.88 -1.97
N ALA A 4 -5.30 -14.20 -3.21
CA ALA A 4 -5.50 -13.18 -4.23
C ALA A 4 -6.62 -12.23 -3.79
N GLY A 5 -6.40 -10.94 -3.94
CA GLY A 5 -7.38 -9.91 -3.60
C GLY A 5 -7.41 -9.45 -2.16
N ILE A 6 -6.62 -10.06 -1.28
CA ILE A 6 -6.52 -9.60 0.11
C ILE A 6 -5.42 -8.54 0.20
N SER A 7 -5.77 -7.35 0.68
CA SER A 7 -4.83 -6.26 0.85
C SER A 7 -4.04 -6.43 2.15
N PHE A 8 -2.95 -5.68 2.28
CA PHE A 8 -2.09 -5.75 3.44
C PHE A 8 -2.84 -5.39 4.73
N ASP A 9 -3.69 -4.37 4.71
CA ASP A 9 -4.39 -3.93 5.92
C ASP A 9 -5.38 -4.98 6.42
N GLU A 10 -5.91 -5.83 5.54
CA GLU A 10 -6.80 -6.92 5.93
C GLU A 10 -6.06 -8.06 6.63
N MET A 11 -4.81 -8.29 6.25
CA MET A 11 -3.99 -9.38 6.81
C MET A 11 -3.23 -8.97 8.06
N LYS A 12 -3.01 -7.69 8.24
CA LYS A 12 -2.11 -7.14 9.25
C LYS A 12 -2.41 -7.61 10.67
N GLU A 13 -3.68 -7.58 11.06
CA GLU A 13 -4.06 -7.95 12.42
C GLU A 13 -3.66 -9.37 12.78
N ASP A 14 -3.91 -10.31 11.86
CA ASP A 14 -3.55 -11.71 12.10
C ASP A 14 -2.03 -11.88 12.11
N MET A 15 -1.34 -11.22 11.21
CA MET A 15 0.10 -11.33 11.10
C MET A 15 0.83 -10.72 12.30
N LEU A 16 0.26 -9.67 12.91
CA LEU A 16 0.86 -9.05 14.08
C LEU A 16 0.81 -9.91 15.34
N LYS A 17 0.08 -11.01 15.31
CA LYS A 17 0.08 -11.99 16.40
C LYS A 17 1.36 -12.84 16.40
N ASP A 18 2.04 -12.92 15.26
CA ASP A 18 3.32 -13.61 15.10
C ASP A 18 4.44 -12.66 15.48
N GLU A 19 5.27 -13.05 16.46
CA GLU A 19 6.35 -12.20 16.95
C GLU A 19 7.41 -11.94 15.87
N GLU A 20 7.73 -12.93 15.06
CA GLU A 20 8.71 -12.77 13.97
C GLU A 20 8.20 -11.73 12.97
N PHE A 21 6.92 -11.79 12.63
CA PHE A 21 6.33 -10.82 11.74
C PHE A 21 6.36 -9.42 12.36
N ARG A 22 6.08 -9.30 13.66
CA ARG A 22 6.10 -8.00 14.33
C ARG A 22 7.47 -7.34 14.27
N ILE A 23 8.53 -8.13 14.42
CA ILE A 23 9.90 -7.62 14.31
C ILE A 23 10.15 -7.09 12.90
N GLU A 24 9.79 -7.88 11.89
CA GLU A 24 9.95 -7.46 10.50
C GLU A 24 9.05 -6.26 10.17
N TYR A 25 7.84 -6.24 10.71
CA TYR A 25 6.92 -5.12 10.52
C TYR A 25 7.52 -3.81 11.03
N GLU A 26 8.12 -3.82 12.21
CA GLU A 26 8.71 -2.61 12.78
C GLU A 26 9.84 -2.06 11.90
N LYS A 27 10.62 -2.93 11.28
CA LYS A 27 11.69 -2.51 10.36
C LYS A 27 11.14 -1.86 9.10
N LEU A 28 10.00 -2.33 8.62
CA LEU A 28 9.40 -1.87 7.37
C LEU A 28 8.19 -0.97 7.59
N LYS A 29 8.00 -0.50 8.82
CA LYS A 29 6.84 0.30 9.20
C LYS A 29 6.57 1.49 8.28
N PRO A 30 7.57 2.29 7.87
CA PRO A 30 7.31 3.40 6.95
C PRO A 30 6.69 2.94 5.63
N ARG A 31 7.14 1.80 5.09
CA ARG A 31 6.58 1.23 3.86
C ARG A 31 5.12 0.86 4.07
N TYR A 32 4.84 0.14 5.16
CA TYR A 32 3.49 -0.34 5.43
C TYR A 32 2.52 0.79 5.73
N GLU A 33 2.97 1.82 6.44
CA GLU A 33 2.14 3.00 6.71
C GLU A 33 1.75 3.72 5.41
N ALA A 34 2.70 3.85 4.48
CA ALA A 34 2.42 4.46 3.19
C ALA A 34 1.38 3.64 2.41
N ILE A 35 1.55 2.31 2.41
CA ILE A 35 0.63 1.41 1.71
C ILE A 35 -0.78 1.51 2.31
N GLU A 36 -0.88 1.50 3.65
CA GLU A 36 -2.17 1.59 4.33
C GLU A 36 -2.88 2.90 4.03
N GLN A 37 -2.15 4.00 3.96
CA GLN A 37 -2.72 5.30 3.61
C GLN A 37 -3.25 5.32 2.17
N ILE A 38 -2.53 4.68 1.25
CA ILE A 38 -2.97 4.56 -0.14
C ILE A 38 -4.26 3.74 -0.22
N ILE A 39 -4.30 2.59 0.45
CA ILE A 39 -5.49 1.74 0.48
C ILE A 39 -6.68 2.52 1.02
N ARG A 40 -6.49 3.22 2.14
CA ARG A 40 -7.54 4.00 2.77
C ARG A 40 -8.06 5.10 1.85
N ALA A 41 -7.16 5.88 1.24
CA ALA A 41 -7.55 6.96 0.34
C ALA A 41 -8.32 6.43 -0.86
N ARG A 42 -7.87 5.30 -1.42
CA ARG A 42 -8.56 4.67 -2.55
C ARG A 42 -9.98 4.26 -2.16
N LYS A 43 -10.12 3.59 -1.02
CA LYS A 43 -11.42 3.10 -0.55
C LYS A 43 -12.37 4.25 -0.19
N GLU A 44 -11.84 5.32 0.42
CA GLU A 44 -12.64 6.50 0.75
C GLU A 44 -13.21 7.18 -0.49
N GLN A 45 -12.52 7.04 -1.61
CA GLN A 45 -12.99 7.60 -2.88
C GLN A 45 -13.80 6.59 -3.71
N ASN A 46 -14.14 5.44 -3.11
CA ASN A 46 -14.90 4.37 -3.74
C ASN A 46 -14.27 3.93 -5.06
N MET A 47 -12.95 3.89 -5.08
CA MET A 47 -12.17 3.58 -6.29
C MET A 47 -11.67 2.14 -6.23
N THR A 48 -11.82 1.39 -7.33
CA THR A 48 -11.24 0.05 -7.43
C THR A 48 -9.75 0.14 -7.70
N GLN A 49 -9.03 -0.96 -7.50
CA GLN A 49 -7.61 -1.03 -7.88
C GLN A 49 -7.42 -0.77 -9.37
N SER A 50 -8.34 -1.27 -10.19
CA SER A 50 -8.29 -1.04 -11.64
C SER A 50 -8.44 0.43 -11.99
N GLU A 51 -9.35 1.12 -11.31
CA GLU A 51 -9.56 2.55 -11.54
C GLU A 51 -8.35 3.37 -11.11
N LEU A 52 -7.76 3.04 -9.98
CA LEU A 52 -6.55 3.71 -9.53
C LEU A 52 -5.41 3.47 -10.51
N ALA A 53 -5.23 2.22 -10.96
CA ALA A 53 -4.20 1.87 -11.93
C ALA A 53 -4.34 2.70 -13.21
N LYS A 54 -5.57 2.88 -13.67
CA LYS A 54 -5.86 3.67 -14.87
C LYS A 54 -5.45 5.13 -14.66
N ARG A 55 -5.75 5.71 -13.52
CA ARG A 55 -5.37 7.09 -13.20
C ARG A 55 -3.86 7.27 -13.10
N VAL A 56 -3.19 6.30 -12.51
CA VAL A 56 -1.74 6.31 -12.37
C VAL A 56 -1.05 6.12 -13.74
N GLY A 57 -1.72 5.42 -14.65
CA GLY A 57 -1.14 5.05 -15.94
C GLY A 57 -0.32 3.78 -15.85
N THR A 58 -0.75 2.85 -15.02
CA THR A 58 -0.08 1.57 -14.81
C THR A 58 -1.11 0.43 -14.87
N GLN A 59 -0.64 -0.80 -14.74
CA GLN A 59 -1.51 -1.96 -14.76
C GLN A 59 -2.06 -2.25 -13.36
N LYS A 60 -3.25 -2.86 -13.33
CA LYS A 60 -3.88 -3.26 -12.07
C LYS A 60 -2.95 -4.12 -11.22
N SER A 61 -2.18 -5.02 -11.86
CA SER A 61 -1.25 -5.90 -11.14
C SER A 61 -0.23 -5.12 -10.33
N ASN A 62 0.18 -3.94 -10.79
CA ASN A 62 1.14 -3.11 -10.07
C ASN A 62 0.50 -2.49 -8.82
N ILE A 63 -0.77 -2.09 -8.90
CA ILE A 63 -1.49 -1.58 -7.74
C ILE A 63 -1.76 -2.70 -6.75
N SER A 64 -2.19 -3.86 -7.26
CA SER A 64 -2.44 -5.03 -6.41
C SER A 64 -1.17 -5.44 -5.67
N ARG A 65 -0.03 -5.45 -6.35
CA ARG A 65 1.27 -5.78 -5.75
C ARG A 65 1.66 -4.76 -4.68
N LEU A 66 1.45 -3.48 -4.97
CA LEU A 66 1.71 -2.41 -4.00
C LEU A 66 0.89 -2.64 -2.73
N GLU A 67 -0.40 -2.91 -2.87
CA GLU A 67 -1.30 -3.06 -1.74
C GLU A 67 -1.12 -4.37 -0.99
N SER A 68 -0.37 -5.32 -1.55
CA SER A 68 -0.12 -6.61 -0.89
C SER A 68 0.91 -6.52 0.24
N GLY A 69 1.72 -5.47 0.26
CA GLY A 69 2.79 -5.31 1.25
C GLY A 69 4.06 -6.06 0.94
N ASN A 70 4.07 -6.87 -0.12
CA ASN A 70 5.23 -7.69 -0.51
C ASN A 70 6.12 -7.02 -1.56
N TYR A 71 5.87 -5.76 -1.83
CA TYR A 71 6.54 -5.01 -2.87
C TYR A 71 7.26 -3.82 -2.24
N ASN A 72 8.45 -3.53 -2.73
CA ASN A 72 9.21 -2.37 -2.29
C ASN A 72 9.05 -1.24 -3.32
N PRO A 73 8.04 -0.39 -3.18
CA PRO A 73 7.79 0.66 -4.16
C PRO A 73 8.84 1.76 -4.06
N SER A 74 9.14 2.37 -5.22
CA SER A 74 9.99 3.56 -5.22
C SER A 74 9.22 4.75 -4.69
N LEU A 75 9.94 5.76 -4.20
CA LEU A 75 9.30 7.01 -3.78
C LEU A 75 8.59 7.68 -4.97
N ASP A 76 9.19 7.60 -6.15
CA ASP A 76 8.57 8.18 -7.35
C ASP A 76 7.23 7.53 -7.67
N PHE A 77 7.15 6.20 -7.54
CA PHE A 77 5.90 5.49 -7.79
C PHE A 77 4.86 5.86 -6.72
N LEU A 78 5.27 5.92 -5.46
CA LEU A 78 4.38 6.33 -4.36
C LEU A 78 3.84 7.75 -4.58
N ALA A 79 4.71 8.67 -5.01
CA ALA A 79 4.30 10.04 -5.29
C ALA A 79 3.27 10.10 -6.41
N LYS A 80 3.47 9.30 -7.45
CA LYS A 80 2.57 9.23 -8.58
C LYS A 80 1.20 8.68 -8.19
N VAL A 81 1.19 7.65 -7.36
CA VAL A 81 -0.05 7.08 -6.84
C VAL A 81 -0.78 8.08 -5.96
N ALA A 82 -0.06 8.75 -5.06
CA ALA A 82 -0.65 9.78 -4.19
C ALA A 82 -1.29 10.89 -5.01
N GLU A 83 -0.59 11.38 -6.02
CA GLU A 83 -1.09 12.41 -6.91
C GLU A 83 -2.38 11.97 -7.61
N SER A 84 -2.44 10.71 -8.04
CA SER A 84 -3.63 10.15 -8.67
C SER A 84 -4.82 10.08 -7.71
N LEU A 85 -4.56 10.10 -6.42
CA LEU A 85 -5.58 10.12 -5.37
C LEU A 85 -5.89 11.55 -4.89
N GLY A 86 -5.34 12.56 -5.55
CA GLY A 86 -5.51 13.95 -5.15
C GLY A 86 -4.76 14.31 -3.88
N LYS A 87 -3.72 13.55 -3.55
CA LYS A 87 -2.91 13.73 -2.34
C LYS A 87 -1.48 14.05 -2.71
N ASN A 88 -0.70 14.48 -1.73
CA ASN A 88 0.73 14.72 -1.88
C ASN A 88 1.48 13.75 -0.99
N LEU A 89 2.53 13.16 -1.53
CA LEU A 89 3.43 12.33 -0.73
C LEU A 89 4.34 13.25 0.08
N SER A 90 4.44 12.98 1.36
CA SER A 90 5.33 13.71 2.27
C SER A 90 6.20 12.69 3.01
N VAL A 91 7.49 12.99 3.11
CA VAL A 91 8.45 12.14 3.82
C VAL A 91 9.09 12.96 4.93
N THR A 92 9.11 12.40 6.12
CA THR A 92 9.68 13.08 7.29
C THR A 92 10.74 12.20 7.90
N LEU A 93 11.88 12.78 8.22
CA LEU A 93 12.93 12.11 8.98
C LEU A 93 12.86 12.62 10.41
N ASN A 94 12.76 11.70 11.35
CA ASN A 94 12.67 12.03 12.77
C ASN A 94 14.00 11.82 13.47
#